data_3af4f3961821fac4cc8a0aa15f10afc9
#
_entry.id   3af4f3961821fac4cc8a0aa15f10afc9
#
_cell.length_a   1.000
_cell.length_b   1.000
_cell.length_c   1.000
_cell.angle_alpha   90.00
_cell.angle_beta   90.00
_cell.angle_gamma   90.00
#
_symmetry.space_group_name_H-M   'P 1'
#
loop_
_entity.id
_entity.type
_entity.pdbx_description
1 polymer ?
#
loop_
_entity_poly.entity_id
_entity_poly.type
_entity_poly.pdbx_seq_one_letter_code
_entity_poly.pdbx_strand_id
1 'polypeptide(L)'
;MVEAAEAEAGAQQLLFNRWDMSEVEIQDPSLARYVNLHTMIVPHSCGKLVGQQFNKSNMLIVERLINKLMQTEKNTGKKELAIRIVRDAFEIVNKKTKKNPVQVLVDAVANTGPREETVRLKYGGINVPKSVDTAPQRRVDTALRFITAGVLQASHKKKKSVSEALAEELISAANGDTRSYAVSKKEERERIAKAAR
;
A
#
# COMPACT_ATOMS: atom_id res chain seq x y z
N MET A 1 -25.13 -33.76 9.77
CA MET A 1 -23.65 -33.52 9.65
C MET A 1 -23.29 -32.74 8.39
N VAL A 2 -24.03 -32.85 7.29
CA VAL A 2 -23.78 -32.04 6.07
C VAL A 2 -24.25 -30.59 6.26
N GLU A 3 -25.38 -30.34 6.92
CA GLU A 3 -25.89 -28.98 7.20
C GLU A 3 -25.00 -28.16 8.16
N ALA A 4 -24.27 -28.81 9.06
CA ALA A 4 -23.33 -28.12 9.96
C ALA A 4 -22.03 -27.69 9.21
N ALA A 5 -21.63 -28.42 8.18
CA ALA A 5 -20.49 -28.08 7.34
C ALA A 5 -20.79 -26.93 6.36
N GLU A 6 -22.06 -26.81 5.93
CA GLU A 6 -22.52 -25.69 5.08
C GLU A 6 -22.71 -24.40 5.88
N ALA A 7 -23.05 -24.48 7.17
CA ALA A 7 -23.15 -23.32 8.06
C ALA A 7 -21.77 -22.72 8.42
N GLU A 8 -20.70 -23.53 8.46
CA GLU A 8 -19.33 -23.03 8.68
C GLU A 8 -18.70 -22.39 7.41
N ALA A 9 -19.21 -22.71 6.20
CA ALA A 9 -18.76 -22.12 4.96
C ALA A 9 -19.22 -20.66 4.77
N GLY A 10 -20.18 -20.19 5.57
CA GLY A 10 -20.77 -18.83 5.52
C GLY A 10 -20.13 -17.81 6.48
N ALA A 11 -19.18 -18.18 7.32
CA ALA A 11 -18.50 -17.23 8.19
C ALA A 11 -17.56 -16.36 7.35
N GLN A 12 -17.97 -15.13 7.03
CA GLN A 12 -17.12 -14.16 6.35
C GLN A 12 -15.83 -13.95 7.15
N GLN A 13 -14.70 -14.35 6.59
CA GLN A 13 -13.40 -14.13 7.22
C GLN A 13 -13.10 -12.64 7.21
N LEU A 14 -13.13 -12.01 8.37
CA LEU A 14 -12.85 -10.58 8.53
C LEU A 14 -11.35 -10.37 8.77
N LEU A 15 -10.75 -9.39 8.11
CA LEU A 15 -9.38 -8.97 8.37
C LEU A 15 -9.25 -8.46 9.81
N PHE A 16 -8.29 -9.02 10.58
CA PHE A 16 -8.13 -8.75 12.02
C PHE A 16 -9.41 -9.00 12.86
N ASN A 17 -10.30 -9.87 12.39
CA ASN A 17 -11.64 -10.14 12.98
C ASN A 17 -12.54 -8.89 13.08
N ARG A 18 -12.34 -7.87 12.23
CA ARG A 18 -13.06 -6.59 12.30
C ARG A 18 -13.49 -6.02 10.95
N TRP A 19 -12.66 -6.15 9.91
CA TRP A 19 -12.86 -5.43 8.65
C TRP A 19 -13.29 -6.36 7.54
N ASP A 20 -14.39 -6.02 6.90
CA ASP A 20 -14.86 -6.73 5.71
C ASP A 20 -14.07 -6.24 4.47
N MET A 21 -13.63 -7.19 3.67
CA MET A 21 -12.89 -6.93 2.43
C MET A 21 -13.82 -6.93 1.19
N SER A 22 -15.03 -7.48 1.31
CA SER A 22 -15.99 -7.58 0.20
C SER A 22 -16.62 -6.24 -0.17
N GLU A 23 -16.68 -5.29 0.77
CA GLU A 23 -17.21 -3.95 0.56
C GLU A 23 -16.22 -3.00 -0.16
N VAL A 24 -14.98 -3.46 -0.38
CA VAL A 24 -13.92 -2.59 -0.91
C VAL A 24 -13.94 -2.56 -2.42
N GLU A 25 -14.13 -1.37 -2.99
CA GLU A 25 -14.14 -1.12 -4.43
C GLU A 25 -12.81 -0.54 -4.92
N ILE A 26 -12.34 -1.00 -6.08
CA ILE A 26 -11.14 -0.48 -6.73
C ILE A 26 -11.56 0.45 -7.86
N GLN A 27 -11.40 1.76 -7.66
CA GLN A 27 -11.81 2.77 -8.64
C GLN A 27 -10.98 2.74 -9.93
N ASP A 28 -9.67 2.46 -9.84
CA ASP A 28 -8.77 2.40 -11.00
C ASP A 28 -8.73 0.97 -11.59
N PRO A 29 -9.36 0.72 -12.76
CA PRO A 29 -9.40 -0.61 -13.36
C PRO A 29 -8.01 -1.13 -13.73
N SER A 30 -7.02 -0.24 -13.95
CA SER A 30 -5.63 -0.64 -14.22
C SER A 30 -4.97 -1.33 -13.02
N LEU A 31 -5.42 -1.02 -11.80
CA LEU A 31 -4.89 -1.58 -10.55
C LEU A 31 -5.66 -2.81 -10.07
N ALA A 32 -6.87 -3.06 -10.57
CA ALA A 32 -7.74 -4.13 -10.10
C ALA A 32 -7.07 -5.52 -10.09
N ARG A 33 -6.27 -5.83 -11.12
CA ARG A 33 -5.51 -7.10 -11.18
C ARG A 33 -4.36 -7.18 -10.18
N TYR A 34 -3.84 -6.06 -9.71
CA TYR A 34 -2.61 -5.97 -8.90
C TYR A 34 -2.86 -5.64 -7.43
N VAL A 35 -4.11 -5.33 -7.08
CA VAL A 35 -4.57 -5.11 -5.71
C VAL A 35 -5.45 -6.30 -5.31
N ASN A 36 -4.86 -7.25 -4.57
CA ASN A 36 -5.60 -8.40 -4.09
C ASN A 36 -6.27 -8.08 -2.75
N LEU A 37 -7.58 -8.36 -2.68
CA LEU A 37 -8.44 -8.18 -1.50
C LEU A 37 -8.91 -9.53 -0.94
N HIS A 38 -8.17 -10.63 -1.21
CA HIS A 38 -8.52 -11.93 -0.67
C HIS A 38 -8.59 -11.91 0.86
N THR A 39 -9.65 -12.46 1.41
CA THR A 39 -9.91 -12.41 2.85
C THR A 39 -8.94 -13.30 3.62
N MET A 40 -8.24 -12.72 4.58
CA MET A 40 -7.35 -13.40 5.52
C MET A 40 -7.51 -12.78 6.91
N ILE A 41 -7.64 -13.58 7.93
CA ILE A 41 -7.75 -13.09 9.32
C ILE A 41 -6.45 -12.39 9.74
N VAL A 42 -5.31 -13.05 9.49
CA VAL A 42 -3.97 -12.49 9.75
C VAL A 42 -3.22 -12.36 8.43
N PRO A 43 -2.75 -11.15 8.05
CA PRO A 43 -2.06 -10.91 6.79
C PRO A 43 -0.63 -11.48 6.79
N HIS A 44 -0.51 -12.80 6.64
CA HIS A 44 0.75 -13.51 6.62
C HIS A 44 0.72 -14.72 5.67
N SER A 45 1.36 -14.59 4.51
CA SER A 45 1.42 -15.63 3.46
C SER A 45 2.61 -16.60 3.60
N CYS A 46 3.40 -16.51 4.67
CA CYS A 46 4.60 -17.35 4.93
C CYS A 46 5.60 -17.39 3.76
N GLY A 47 5.67 -16.34 2.95
CA GLY A 47 6.62 -16.25 1.83
C GLY A 47 6.26 -17.08 0.59
N LYS A 48 5.15 -17.82 0.57
CA LYS A 48 4.75 -18.69 -0.55
C LYS A 48 4.61 -17.95 -1.89
N LEU A 49 4.22 -16.67 -1.86
CA LEU A 49 3.95 -15.87 -3.06
C LEU A 49 5.17 -15.09 -3.58
N VAL A 50 6.35 -15.29 -3.00
CA VAL A 50 7.56 -14.51 -3.37
C VAL A 50 8.44 -15.24 -4.39
N GLY A 51 8.31 -16.58 -4.51
CA GLY A 51 9.21 -17.41 -5.33
C GLY A 51 9.07 -17.21 -6.84
N GLN A 52 7.90 -16.83 -7.34
CA GLN A 52 7.65 -16.60 -8.76
C GLN A 52 7.53 -15.12 -9.09
N GLN A 53 8.04 -14.75 -10.27
CA GLN A 53 7.89 -13.39 -10.81
C GLN A 53 6.40 -13.03 -10.96
N PHE A 54 6.02 -11.81 -10.59
CA PHE A 54 4.65 -11.28 -10.58
C PHE A 54 3.66 -11.93 -9.60
N ASN A 55 3.99 -13.02 -8.94
CA ASN A 55 3.09 -13.69 -8.00
C ASN A 55 2.77 -12.85 -6.74
N LYS A 56 3.59 -11.83 -6.46
CA LYS A 56 3.30 -10.84 -5.40
C LYS A 56 2.02 -10.03 -5.64
N SER A 57 1.45 -10.01 -6.85
CA SER A 57 0.15 -9.39 -7.12
C SER A 57 -0.99 -10.15 -6.42
N ASN A 58 -0.82 -11.46 -6.20
CA ASN A 58 -1.78 -12.30 -5.49
C ASN A 58 -1.68 -12.16 -3.96
N MET A 59 -0.69 -11.43 -3.45
CA MET A 59 -0.54 -11.15 -2.04
C MET A 59 -1.52 -10.05 -1.63
N LEU A 60 -2.19 -10.24 -0.48
CA LEU A 60 -3.09 -9.25 0.10
C LEU A 60 -2.41 -7.87 0.19
N ILE A 61 -3.10 -6.82 -0.24
CA ILE A 61 -2.54 -5.46 -0.27
C ILE A 61 -2.07 -5.00 1.12
N VAL A 62 -2.79 -5.38 2.17
CA VAL A 62 -2.43 -5.08 3.56
C VAL A 62 -1.12 -5.78 3.96
N GLU A 63 -0.91 -7.03 3.54
CA GLU A 63 0.35 -7.73 3.79
C GLU A 63 1.52 -7.05 3.04
N ARG A 64 1.29 -6.56 1.82
CA ARG A 64 2.30 -5.80 1.08
C ARG A 64 2.69 -4.51 1.81
N LEU A 65 1.73 -3.79 2.39
CA LEU A 65 1.98 -2.62 3.24
C LEU A 65 2.83 -2.99 4.47
N ILE A 66 2.44 -4.06 5.19
CA ILE A 66 3.17 -4.57 6.35
C ILE A 66 4.63 -4.91 6.00
N ASN A 67 4.82 -5.63 4.87
CA ASN A 67 6.16 -5.99 4.40
C ASN A 67 6.99 -4.75 4.02
N LYS A 68 6.38 -3.68 3.53
CA LYS A 68 7.05 -2.40 3.26
C LYS A 68 7.43 -1.65 4.54
N LEU A 69 6.57 -1.63 5.55
CA LEU A 69 6.89 -1.05 6.86
C LEU A 69 8.07 -1.76 7.54
N MET A 70 8.22 -3.07 7.31
CA MET A 70 9.28 -3.89 7.87
C MET A 70 10.65 -3.64 7.20
N GLN A 71 10.72 -3.04 6.02
CA GLN A 71 11.95 -2.86 5.21
C GLN A 71 12.89 -1.74 5.71
N THR A 72 12.55 -1.02 6.77
CA THR A 72 13.43 0.00 7.34
C THR A 72 14.49 -0.64 8.24
N GLU A 73 15.69 -0.05 8.35
CA GLU A 73 16.84 -0.57 9.09
C GLU A 73 16.48 -1.05 10.51
N LYS A 74 15.68 -0.27 11.24
CA LYS A 74 15.29 -0.56 12.63
C LYS A 74 14.18 -1.60 12.78
N ASN A 75 13.39 -1.82 11.73
CA ASN A 75 12.21 -2.68 11.72
C ASN A 75 12.37 -3.95 10.88
N THR A 76 13.55 -4.18 10.32
CA THR A 76 13.85 -5.37 9.49
C THR A 76 13.56 -6.64 10.27
N GLY A 77 12.77 -7.55 9.70
CA GLY A 77 12.38 -8.83 10.30
C GLY A 77 11.31 -8.78 11.39
N LYS A 78 10.88 -7.58 11.83
CA LYS A 78 9.89 -7.44 12.91
C LYS A 78 8.45 -7.41 12.36
N LYS A 79 8.01 -8.53 11.76
CA LYS A 79 6.71 -8.59 11.07
C LYS A 79 5.54 -8.42 12.04
N GLU A 80 5.59 -9.02 13.22
CA GLU A 80 4.52 -8.88 14.23
C GLU A 80 4.35 -7.44 14.73
N LEU A 81 5.47 -6.71 14.91
CA LEU A 81 5.42 -5.29 15.23
C LEU A 81 4.75 -4.50 14.11
N ALA A 82 5.09 -4.77 12.84
CA ALA A 82 4.49 -4.11 11.69
C ALA A 82 2.99 -4.43 11.56
N ILE A 83 2.57 -5.68 11.83
CA ILE A 83 1.15 -6.08 11.86
C ILE A 83 0.41 -5.28 12.93
N ARG A 84 0.97 -5.15 14.13
CA ARG A 84 0.37 -4.38 15.24
C ARG A 84 0.23 -2.91 14.86
N ILE A 85 1.27 -2.30 14.28
CA ILE A 85 1.23 -0.90 13.82
C ILE A 85 0.10 -0.68 12.81
N VAL A 86 -0.07 -1.58 11.82
CA VAL A 86 -1.11 -1.45 10.81
C VAL A 86 -2.51 -1.64 11.42
N ARG A 87 -2.67 -2.61 12.33
CA ARG A 87 -3.94 -2.82 13.04
C ARG A 87 -4.35 -1.58 13.82
N ASP A 88 -3.44 -1.02 14.62
CA ASP A 88 -3.71 0.16 15.44
C ASP A 88 -3.96 1.40 14.55
N ALA A 89 -3.24 1.54 13.43
CA ALA A 89 -3.47 2.60 12.45
C ALA A 89 -4.86 2.50 11.81
N PHE A 90 -5.32 1.29 11.45
CA PHE A 90 -6.66 1.08 10.89
C PHE A 90 -7.77 1.45 11.88
N GLU A 91 -7.59 1.18 13.17
CA GLU A 91 -8.52 1.63 14.21
C GLU A 91 -8.59 3.17 14.27
N ILE A 92 -7.44 3.85 14.17
CA ILE A 92 -7.39 5.33 14.15
C ILE A 92 -8.06 5.88 12.88
N VAL A 93 -7.80 5.28 11.71
CA VAL A 93 -8.43 5.67 10.43
C VAL A 93 -9.94 5.54 10.54
N ASN A 94 -10.45 4.42 11.02
CA ASN A 94 -11.89 4.21 11.19
C ASN A 94 -12.52 5.22 12.16
N LYS A 95 -11.87 5.49 13.30
CA LYS A 95 -12.35 6.50 14.27
C LYS A 95 -12.44 7.89 13.66
N LYS A 96 -11.48 8.28 12.79
CA LYS A 96 -11.43 9.61 12.15
C LYS A 96 -12.36 9.74 10.95
N THR A 97 -12.43 8.72 10.09
CA THR A 97 -13.13 8.79 8.80
C THR A 97 -14.49 8.09 8.80
N LYS A 98 -14.73 7.18 9.75
CA LYS A 98 -15.91 6.29 9.81
C LYS A 98 -16.09 5.42 8.56
N LYS A 99 -15.06 5.30 7.72
CA LYS A 99 -15.01 4.45 6.54
C LYS A 99 -14.24 3.17 6.82
N ASN A 100 -14.39 2.17 5.96
CA ASN A 100 -13.55 0.97 6.00
C ASN A 100 -12.09 1.36 5.76
N PRO A 101 -11.15 1.07 6.69
CA PRO A 101 -9.74 1.46 6.56
C PRO A 101 -9.06 0.86 5.34
N VAL A 102 -9.53 -0.31 4.89
CA VAL A 102 -8.98 -0.96 3.68
C VAL A 102 -9.36 -0.18 2.43
N GLN A 103 -10.58 0.39 2.37
CA GLN A 103 -10.97 1.29 1.29
C GLN A 103 -10.05 2.52 1.24
N VAL A 104 -9.81 3.14 2.40
CA VAL A 104 -8.89 4.30 2.50
C VAL A 104 -7.48 3.94 2.03
N LEU A 105 -7.00 2.72 2.34
CA LEU A 105 -5.70 2.24 1.83
C LEU A 105 -5.70 2.08 0.31
N VAL A 106 -6.76 1.50 -0.28
CA VAL A 106 -6.86 1.31 -1.74
C VAL A 106 -6.90 2.66 -2.45
N ASP A 107 -7.69 3.59 -1.95
CA ASP A 107 -7.77 4.96 -2.49
C ASP A 107 -6.42 5.69 -2.37
N ALA A 108 -5.74 5.56 -1.23
CA ALA A 108 -4.40 6.10 -1.03
C ALA A 108 -3.39 5.52 -2.04
N VAL A 109 -3.43 4.21 -2.31
CA VAL A 109 -2.55 3.57 -3.31
C VAL A 109 -2.86 4.06 -4.72
N ALA A 110 -4.13 4.21 -5.08
CA ALA A 110 -4.55 4.73 -6.38
C ALA A 110 -4.04 6.17 -6.60
N ASN A 111 -4.16 7.01 -5.57
CA ASN A 111 -3.77 8.42 -5.63
C ASN A 111 -2.26 8.65 -5.59
N THR A 112 -1.47 7.76 -4.95
CA THR A 112 -0.02 7.94 -4.75
C THR A 112 0.83 7.18 -5.77
N GLY A 113 0.23 6.34 -6.60
CA GLY A 113 0.93 5.61 -7.66
C GLY A 113 1.29 6.50 -8.86
N PRO A 114 2.58 6.78 -9.15
CA PRO A 114 2.96 7.59 -10.30
C PRO A 114 2.59 6.91 -11.61
N ARG A 115 2.04 7.66 -12.56
CA ARG A 115 1.66 7.15 -13.88
C ARG A 115 2.84 7.17 -14.85
N GLU A 116 3.72 8.15 -14.71
CA GLU A 116 4.90 8.35 -15.55
C GLU A 116 6.16 8.40 -14.68
N GLU A 117 7.25 7.89 -15.21
CA GLU A 117 8.58 8.05 -14.60
C GLU A 117 9.67 8.18 -15.68
N THR A 118 10.86 8.64 -15.28
CA THR A 118 11.98 8.79 -16.19
C THR A 118 12.87 7.56 -16.17
N VAL A 119 13.25 7.09 -17.35
CA VAL A 119 14.30 6.08 -17.56
C VAL A 119 15.51 6.75 -18.19
N ARG A 120 16.70 6.41 -17.71
CA ARG A 120 17.96 6.90 -18.28
C ARG A 120 18.46 5.91 -19.34
N LEU A 121 18.43 6.32 -20.57
CA LEU A 121 18.98 5.57 -21.70
C LEU A 121 20.43 6.01 -21.96
N LYS A 122 21.32 5.05 -22.20
CA LYS A 122 22.73 5.32 -22.53
C LYS A 122 22.92 5.26 -24.04
N TYR A 123 23.28 6.38 -24.63
CA TYR A 123 23.66 6.49 -26.03
C TYR A 123 25.11 6.99 -26.12
N GLY A 124 26.06 6.15 -26.59
CA GLY A 124 27.46 6.54 -26.77
C GLY A 124 28.13 7.12 -25.52
N GLY A 125 27.75 6.62 -24.31
CA GLY A 125 28.29 7.13 -23.04
C GLY A 125 27.50 8.29 -22.42
N ILE A 126 26.57 8.90 -23.14
CA ILE A 126 25.71 9.99 -22.65
C ILE A 126 24.41 9.41 -22.08
N ASN A 127 24.01 9.86 -20.87
CA ASN A 127 22.75 9.46 -20.26
C ASN A 127 21.64 10.44 -20.69
N VAL A 128 20.69 9.98 -21.49
CA VAL A 128 19.51 10.75 -21.89
C VAL A 128 18.30 10.30 -21.09
N PRO A 129 17.67 11.19 -20.29
CA PRO A 129 16.43 10.86 -19.61
C PRO A 129 15.28 10.83 -20.62
N LYS A 130 14.44 9.80 -20.57
CA LYS A 130 13.22 9.68 -21.38
C LYS A 130 12.03 9.34 -20.48
N SER A 131 10.90 10.01 -20.71
CA SER A 131 9.64 9.70 -20.04
C SER A 131 9.08 8.38 -20.54
N VAL A 132 8.60 7.54 -19.61
CA VAL A 132 7.94 6.27 -19.89
C VAL A 132 6.77 6.07 -18.95
N ASP A 133 5.74 5.32 -19.40
CA ASP A 133 4.61 4.94 -18.57
C ASP A 133 5.02 3.88 -17.55
N THR A 134 4.51 4.01 -16.34
CA THR A 134 4.82 3.07 -15.26
C THR A 134 3.87 1.89 -15.29
N ALA A 135 4.41 0.66 -15.30
CA ALA A 135 3.61 -0.57 -15.21
C ALA A 135 2.75 -0.58 -13.91
N PRO A 136 1.49 -1.06 -13.96
CA PRO A 136 0.58 -0.99 -12.81
C PRO A 136 1.12 -1.64 -11.54
N GLN A 137 1.81 -2.78 -11.64
CA GLN A 137 2.44 -3.43 -10.49
C GLN A 137 3.52 -2.54 -9.85
N ARG A 138 4.31 -1.84 -10.66
CA ARG A 138 5.33 -0.90 -10.19
C ARG A 138 4.68 0.34 -9.57
N ARG A 139 3.52 0.79 -10.08
CA ARG A 139 2.73 1.87 -9.47
C ARG A 139 2.35 1.51 -8.04
N VAL A 140 1.78 0.31 -7.80
CA VAL A 140 1.41 -0.17 -6.45
C VAL A 140 2.64 -0.27 -5.54
N ASP A 141 3.73 -0.87 -6.02
CA ASP A 141 4.97 -0.99 -5.23
C ASP A 141 5.57 0.37 -4.85
N THR A 142 5.51 1.33 -5.77
CA THR A 142 6.05 2.68 -5.56
C THR A 142 5.15 3.46 -4.60
N ALA A 143 3.82 3.36 -4.75
CA ALA A 143 2.85 3.96 -3.83
C ALA A 143 3.09 3.51 -2.38
N LEU A 144 3.16 2.20 -2.16
CA LEU A 144 3.43 1.64 -0.83
C LEU A 144 4.79 2.09 -0.27
N ARG A 145 5.81 2.23 -1.13
CA ARG A 145 7.12 2.75 -0.72
C ARG A 145 7.04 4.20 -0.28
N PHE A 146 6.31 5.04 -1.00
CA PHE A 146 6.15 6.46 -0.65
C PHE A 146 5.38 6.63 0.64
N ILE A 147 4.27 5.92 0.82
CA ILE A 147 3.49 5.94 2.05
C ILE A 147 4.39 5.55 3.24
N THR A 148 5.11 4.44 3.15
CA THR A 148 5.97 4.00 4.27
C THR A 148 7.14 4.94 4.53
N ALA A 149 7.72 5.55 3.50
CA ALA A 149 8.76 6.57 3.67
C ALA A 149 8.22 7.84 4.36
N GLY A 150 7.01 8.28 4.01
CA GLY A 150 6.31 9.38 4.67
C GLY A 150 6.08 9.11 6.15
N VAL A 151 5.61 7.91 6.48
CA VAL A 151 5.40 7.47 7.87
C VAL A 151 6.71 7.49 8.66
N LEU A 152 7.79 6.98 8.08
CA LEU A 152 9.11 6.99 8.72
C LEU A 152 9.57 8.43 9.00
N GLN A 153 9.45 9.33 8.03
CA GLN A 153 9.85 10.73 8.17
C GLN A 153 8.98 11.48 9.21
N ALA A 154 7.69 11.12 9.28
CA ALA A 154 6.76 11.72 10.22
C ALA A 154 6.95 11.25 11.67
N SER A 155 7.42 10.01 11.88
CA SER A 155 7.60 9.41 13.22
C SER A 155 9.04 9.50 13.74
N HIS A 156 10.05 9.56 12.86
CA HIS A 156 11.46 9.52 13.28
C HIS A 156 11.85 10.72 14.15
N LYS A 157 12.37 10.48 15.35
CA LYS A 157 12.77 11.49 16.34
C LYS A 157 11.66 12.48 16.75
N LYS A 158 10.38 12.11 16.55
CA LYS A 158 9.23 12.94 16.95
C LYS A 158 8.40 12.24 18.03
N LYS A 159 7.57 13.00 18.74
CA LYS A 159 6.69 12.47 19.80
C LYS A 159 5.50 11.65 19.25
N LYS A 160 5.29 11.66 17.93
CA LYS A 160 4.17 11.00 17.27
C LYS A 160 4.43 9.50 17.13
N SER A 161 3.42 8.67 17.43
CA SER A 161 3.51 7.22 17.24
C SER A 161 3.53 6.86 15.75
N VAL A 162 4.12 5.71 15.41
CA VAL A 162 4.17 5.23 14.01
C VAL A 162 2.78 4.92 13.49
N SER A 163 1.89 4.38 14.33
CA SER A 163 0.50 4.09 13.99
C SER A 163 -0.33 5.35 13.69
N GLU A 164 -0.13 6.42 14.48
CA GLU A 164 -0.75 7.72 14.21
C GLU A 164 -0.23 8.36 12.91
N ALA A 165 1.09 8.29 12.70
CA ALA A 165 1.72 8.80 11.49
C ALA A 165 1.20 8.06 10.24
N LEU A 166 1.05 6.72 10.31
CA LEU A 166 0.50 5.92 9.23
C LEU A 166 -0.97 6.28 8.96
N ALA A 167 -1.78 6.42 10.00
CA ALA A 167 -3.19 6.78 9.85
C ALA A 167 -3.38 8.15 9.17
N GLU A 168 -2.60 9.16 9.56
CA GLU A 168 -2.68 10.48 8.95
C GLU A 168 -2.18 10.48 7.52
N GLU A 169 -1.08 9.79 7.23
CA GLU A 169 -0.56 9.67 5.87
C GLU A 169 -1.57 8.97 4.95
N LEU A 170 -2.23 7.89 5.41
CA LEU A 170 -3.27 7.20 4.63
C LEU A 170 -4.48 8.11 4.35
N ILE A 171 -4.96 8.84 5.35
CA ILE A 171 -6.10 9.75 5.18
C ILE A 171 -5.76 10.88 4.21
N SER A 172 -4.59 11.52 4.38
CA SER A 172 -4.15 12.60 3.50
C SER A 172 -3.91 12.12 2.07
N ALA A 173 -3.34 10.93 1.90
CA ALA A 173 -3.10 10.30 0.61
C ALA A 173 -4.41 9.90 -0.10
N ALA A 174 -5.39 9.35 0.63
CA ALA A 174 -6.70 9.00 0.09
C ALA A 174 -7.46 10.24 -0.41
N ASN A 175 -7.31 11.38 0.28
CA ASN A 175 -7.91 12.64 -0.13
C ASN A 175 -7.11 13.36 -1.26
N GLY A 176 -5.95 12.84 -1.64
CA GLY A 176 -5.08 13.49 -2.63
C GLY A 176 -4.43 14.79 -2.14
N ASP A 177 -4.28 14.95 -0.83
CA ASP A 177 -3.75 16.16 -0.21
C ASP A 177 -2.23 16.26 -0.46
N THR A 178 -1.73 17.40 -0.91
CA THR A 178 -0.30 17.67 -1.10
C THR A 178 0.51 17.68 0.20
N ARG A 179 -0.17 17.74 1.36
CA ARG A 179 0.45 17.56 2.68
C ARG A 179 0.98 16.14 2.90
N SER A 180 0.42 15.15 2.20
CA SER A 180 0.95 13.80 2.19
C SER A 180 2.32 13.77 1.50
N TYR A 181 3.30 13.15 2.16
CA TYR A 181 4.61 12.92 1.57
C TYR A 181 4.52 12.08 0.28
N ALA A 182 3.63 11.08 0.28
CA ALA A 182 3.46 10.17 -0.84
C ALA A 182 2.91 10.89 -2.08
N VAL A 183 1.91 11.76 -1.91
CA VAL A 183 1.34 12.57 -3.00
C VAL A 183 2.38 13.56 -3.53
N SER A 184 3.07 14.29 -2.65
CA SER A 184 4.13 15.23 -3.04
C SER A 184 5.24 14.54 -3.85
N LYS A 185 5.65 13.32 -3.45
CA LYS A 185 6.69 12.55 -4.18
C LYS A 185 6.19 11.98 -5.50
N LYS A 186 4.91 11.66 -5.63
CA LYS A 186 4.31 11.31 -6.91
C LYS A 186 4.37 12.50 -7.87
N GLU A 187 3.87 13.67 -7.44
CA GLU A 187 3.85 14.88 -8.27
C GLU A 187 5.25 15.31 -8.70
N GLU A 188 6.24 15.22 -7.80
CA GLU A 188 7.64 15.48 -8.12
C GLU A 188 8.14 14.56 -9.26
N ARG A 189 7.85 13.26 -9.19
CA ARG A 189 8.26 12.31 -10.24
C ARG A 189 7.58 12.57 -11.57
N GLU A 190 6.27 12.79 -11.56
CA GLU A 190 5.50 13.10 -12.76
C GLU A 190 5.94 14.43 -13.40
N ARG A 191 6.29 15.44 -12.57
CA ARG A 191 6.83 16.71 -13.06
C ARG A 191 8.17 16.52 -13.77
N ILE A 192 9.08 15.70 -13.18
CA ILE A 192 10.38 15.38 -13.81
C ILE A 192 10.16 14.60 -15.11
N ALA A 193 9.22 13.64 -15.12
CA ALA A 193 8.89 12.87 -16.31
C ALA A 193 8.34 13.75 -17.43
N LYS A 194 7.45 14.71 -17.11
CA LYS A 194 6.95 15.68 -18.10
C LYS A 194 8.05 16.55 -18.72
N ALA A 195 9.08 16.90 -17.95
CA ALA A 195 10.23 17.66 -18.45
C ALA A 195 11.20 16.83 -19.32
N ALA A 196 11.08 15.50 -19.29
CA ALA A 196 11.92 14.56 -20.05
C ALA A 196 11.20 13.93 -21.27
N ARG A 197 10.08 14.50 -21.67
CA ARG A 197 9.35 14.10 -22.89
C ARG A 197 10.04 14.54 -24.17
#